data_d1247043d0f919054818a164772ae76d
#
_entry.id   d1247043d0f919054818a164772ae76d
#
_cell.length_a   1.000
_cell.length_b   1.000
_cell.length_c   1.000
_cell.angle_alpha   90.00
_cell.angle_beta   90.00
_cell.angle_gamma   90.00
#
_symmetry.space_group_name_H-M   'P 1'
#
loop_
_entity.id
_entity.type
_entity.pdbx_description
1 polymer ?
#
loop_
_entity_poly.entity_id
_entity_poly.type
_entity_poly.pdbx_seq_one_letter_code
_entity_poly.pdbx_strand_id
1 'polypeptide(L)'
;MEFILTLAMKFWMWTILILLIIIGFIINLFDKKQPKCYTFAFTDYPLMKPIRIATKGKGFFKMIFMWILGVRHWEIAEDFEYVLNGNKYVIPAGFKFDGASIPKFLHPFLSPVGVLLIGGLIHDYAYKYETLLRQNKKDTLGVISQKRADEIFRDINIGVNGFYLMNYLAYWSLRLGGFVAWNKHRKVNAKIK
;
A
#
# COMPACT_ATOMS: atom_id res chain seq x y z
N MET A 1 -18.80 -11.08 -31.31
CA MET A 1 -18.33 -11.50 -29.98
C MET A 1 -16.83 -11.80 -30.00
N GLU A 2 -16.33 -12.57 -30.96
CA GLU A 2 -14.88 -12.89 -31.09
C GLU A 2 -13.97 -11.66 -31.25
N PHE A 3 -14.39 -10.66 -32.02
CA PHE A 3 -13.63 -9.43 -32.23
C PHE A 3 -13.37 -8.68 -30.88
N ILE A 4 -14.40 -8.57 -30.04
CA ILE A 4 -14.29 -7.91 -28.73
C ILE A 4 -13.36 -8.69 -27.80
N LEU A 5 -13.46 -10.04 -27.80
CA LEU A 5 -12.58 -10.91 -27.02
C LEU A 5 -11.12 -10.81 -27.49
N THR A 6 -10.89 -10.76 -28.79
CA THR A 6 -9.55 -10.61 -29.37
C THR A 6 -8.96 -9.24 -29.01
N LEU A 7 -9.76 -8.17 -29.05
CA LEU A 7 -9.34 -6.83 -28.66
C LEU A 7 -9.00 -6.76 -27.16
N ALA A 8 -9.86 -7.36 -26.31
CA ALA A 8 -9.64 -7.43 -24.87
C ALA A 8 -8.38 -8.23 -24.51
N MET A 9 -8.09 -9.33 -25.21
CA MET A 9 -6.86 -10.11 -25.03
C MET A 9 -5.62 -9.34 -25.51
N LYS A 10 -5.70 -8.62 -26.62
CA LYS A 10 -4.60 -7.81 -27.15
C LYS A 10 -4.26 -6.63 -26.24
N PHE A 11 -5.26 -6.05 -25.60
CA PHE A 11 -5.11 -4.90 -24.70
C PHE A 11 -5.47 -5.24 -23.24
N TRP A 12 -5.14 -6.44 -22.79
CA TRP A 12 -5.57 -7.00 -21.50
C TRP A 12 -5.31 -6.06 -20.30
N MET A 13 -4.19 -5.34 -20.30
CA MET A 13 -3.89 -4.39 -19.21
C MET A 13 -4.90 -3.23 -19.15
N TRP A 14 -5.26 -2.67 -20.32
CA TRP A 14 -6.28 -1.63 -20.43
C TRP A 14 -7.67 -2.13 -20.07
N THR A 15 -7.99 -3.36 -20.48
CA THR A 15 -9.24 -4.03 -20.12
C THR A 15 -9.36 -4.17 -18.60
N ILE A 16 -8.30 -4.61 -17.92
CA ILE A 16 -8.28 -4.72 -16.46
C ILE A 16 -8.42 -3.34 -15.82
N LEU A 17 -7.75 -2.33 -16.33
CA LEU A 17 -7.85 -0.97 -15.81
C LEU A 17 -9.29 -0.43 -15.90
N ILE A 18 -9.93 -0.61 -17.05
CA ILE A 18 -11.33 -0.19 -17.27
C ILE A 18 -12.27 -0.94 -16.32
N LEU A 19 -12.11 -2.26 -16.19
CA LEU A 19 -12.91 -3.07 -15.26
C LEU A 19 -12.70 -2.59 -13.81
N LEU A 20 -11.49 -2.26 -13.42
CA LEU A 20 -11.20 -1.74 -12.08
C LEU A 20 -11.90 -0.39 -11.85
N ILE A 21 -11.93 0.49 -12.85
CA ILE A 21 -12.65 1.77 -12.77
C ILE A 21 -14.16 1.52 -12.59
N ILE A 22 -14.74 0.62 -13.38
CA ILE A 22 -16.18 0.29 -13.30
C ILE A 22 -16.52 -0.30 -11.93
N ILE A 23 -15.76 -1.29 -11.46
CA ILE A 23 -15.96 -1.93 -10.17
C ILE A 23 -15.79 -0.89 -9.04
N GLY A 24 -14.78 -0.04 -9.15
CA GLY A 24 -14.54 1.02 -8.18
C GLY A 24 -15.68 2.03 -8.12
N PHE A 25 -16.24 2.40 -9.26
CA PHE A 25 -17.42 3.25 -9.32
C PHE A 25 -18.62 2.59 -8.62
N ILE A 26 -18.84 1.31 -8.86
CA ILE A 26 -19.89 0.52 -8.18
C ILE A 26 -19.66 0.50 -6.65
N ILE A 27 -18.42 0.24 -6.21
CA ILE A 27 -18.07 0.25 -4.79
C ILE A 27 -18.41 1.61 -4.17
N ASN A 28 -18.09 2.72 -4.83
CA ASN A 28 -18.40 4.06 -4.35
C ASN A 28 -19.90 4.34 -4.25
N LEU A 29 -20.73 3.78 -5.13
CA LEU A 29 -22.19 3.91 -5.03
C LEU A 29 -22.76 3.29 -3.74
N PHE A 30 -22.14 2.20 -3.27
CA PHE A 30 -22.54 1.53 -2.03
C PHE A 30 -21.85 2.09 -0.77
N ASP A 31 -20.78 2.85 -0.93
CA ASP A 31 -20.04 3.44 0.19
C ASP A 31 -20.66 4.77 0.58
N LYS A 32 -21.73 4.71 1.40
CA LYS A 32 -22.58 5.85 1.80
C LYS A 32 -21.86 6.96 2.56
N LYS A 33 -20.64 6.74 3.03
CA LYS A 33 -19.84 7.77 3.72
C LYS A 33 -18.69 8.19 2.82
N GLN A 34 -18.81 9.38 2.25
CA GLN A 34 -17.65 10.09 1.70
C GLN A 34 -16.57 10.14 2.78
N PRO A 35 -15.37 9.64 2.53
CA PRO A 35 -14.32 9.70 3.51
C PRO A 35 -14.00 11.16 3.82
N LYS A 36 -13.88 11.46 5.10
CA LYS A 36 -13.36 12.75 5.53
C LYS A 36 -11.94 12.86 5.00
N CYS A 37 -11.67 13.85 4.16
CA CYS A 37 -10.31 14.16 3.75
C CYS A 37 -9.48 14.41 5.02
N TYR A 38 -8.42 13.60 5.19
CA TYR A 38 -7.54 13.76 6.34
C TYR A 38 -6.64 14.96 6.13
N THR A 39 -6.47 15.76 7.17
CA THR A 39 -5.36 16.71 7.21
C THR A 39 -4.09 15.91 7.45
N PHE A 40 -3.17 15.95 6.50
CA PHE A 40 -1.90 15.24 6.56
C PHE A 40 -0.74 16.20 6.34
N ALA A 41 0.27 16.10 7.16
CA ALA A 41 1.52 16.86 7.05
C ALA A 41 2.70 16.04 7.55
N PHE A 42 3.87 16.29 6.99
CA PHE A 42 5.15 15.76 7.46
C PHE A 42 6.24 16.79 7.18
N THR A 43 7.32 16.75 7.94
CA THR A 43 8.41 17.73 7.83
C THR A 43 9.40 17.31 6.77
N ASP A 44 9.87 16.05 6.84
CA ASP A 44 10.91 15.51 5.98
C ASP A 44 10.47 14.18 5.37
N TYR A 45 10.99 13.88 4.17
CA TYR A 45 10.75 12.59 3.55
C TYR A 45 11.43 11.46 4.34
N PRO A 46 10.82 10.26 4.39
CA PRO A 46 11.40 9.14 5.11
C PRO A 46 12.75 8.73 4.49
N LEU A 47 13.79 8.68 5.32
CA LEU A 47 15.07 8.13 4.93
C LEU A 47 14.98 6.61 4.87
N MET A 48 15.26 6.04 3.70
CA MET A 48 15.08 4.61 3.42
C MET A 48 16.36 3.96 2.94
N LYS A 49 16.63 2.77 3.47
CA LYS A 49 17.75 1.90 3.03
C LYS A 49 17.18 0.73 2.22
N PRO A 50 17.67 0.47 0.99
CA PRO A 50 17.26 -0.71 0.26
C PRO A 50 17.80 -1.96 0.95
N ILE A 51 16.95 -2.97 1.16
CA ILE A 51 17.36 -4.26 1.69
C ILE A 51 17.86 -5.12 0.56
N ARG A 52 19.11 -5.60 0.69
CA ARG A 52 19.73 -6.44 -0.30
C ARG A 52 19.02 -7.80 -0.44
N ILE A 53 18.70 -8.19 -1.66
CA ILE A 53 18.25 -9.55 -1.96
C ILE A 53 19.48 -10.47 -1.91
N ALA A 54 19.59 -11.33 -0.91
CA ALA A 54 20.71 -12.23 -0.71
C ALA A 54 20.65 -13.42 -1.68
N THR A 55 21.30 -13.30 -2.83
CA THR A 55 21.39 -14.37 -3.86
C THR A 55 22.64 -15.23 -3.75
N LYS A 56 23.71 -14.71 -3.09
CA LYS A 56 24.98 -15.42 -2.93
C LYS A 56 24.79 -16.77 -2.22
N GLY A 57 25.34 -17.84 -2.78
CA GLY A 57 25.23 -19.20 -2.22
C GLY A 57 23.89 -19.90 -2.51
N LYS A 58 23.05 -19.34 -3.37
CA LYS A 58 21.82 -19.99 -3.84
C LYS A 58 22.09 -20.71 -5.18
N GLY A 59 21.36 -21.81 -5.43
CA GLY A 59 21.42 -22.49 -6.74
C GLY A 59 20.92 -21.59 -7.89
N PHE A 60 21.42 -21.83 -9.10
CA PHE A 60 21.20 -21.01 -10.29
C PHE A 60 19.72 -20.70 -10.55
N PHE A 61 18.84 -21.69 -10.58
CA PHE A 61 17.40 -21.49 -10.78
C PHE A 61 16.77 -20.64 -9.68
N LYS A 62 17.19 -20.83 -8.44
CA LYS A 62 16.72 -20.02 -7.31
C LYS A 62 17.16 -18.56 -7.41
N MET A 63 18.37 -18.31 -7.91
CA MET A 63 18.86 -16.95 -8.17
C MET A 63 18.01 -16.27 -9.24
N ILE A 64 17.72 -16.95 -10.37
CA ILE A 64 16.85 -16.44 -11.43
C ILE A 64 15.45 -16.13 -10.88
N PHE A 65 14.87 -17.07 -10.13
CA PHE A 65 13.55 -16.88 -9.51
C PHE A 65 13.53 -15.66 -8.57
N MET A 66 14.55 -15.52 -7.72
CA MET A 66 14.69 -14.38 -6.81
C MET A 66 14.91 -13.06 -7.57
N TRP A 67 15.61 -13.09 -8.69
CA TRP A 67 15.83 -11.91 -9.54
C TRP A 67 14.54 -11.45 -10.21
N ILE A 68 13.75 -12.35 -10.79
CA ILE A 68 12.53 -12.04 -11.54
C ILE A 68 11.36 -11.74 -10.59
N LEU A 69 11.18 -12.56 -9.54
CA LEU A 69 10.00 -12.52 -8.66
C LEU A 69 10.32 -11.98 -7.26
N GLY A 70 11.60 -11.71 -6.95
CA GLY A 70 12.00 -11.18 -5.65
C GLY A 70 11.37 -9.82 -5.36
N VAL A 71 10.70 -9.71 -4.23
CA VAL A 71 10.15 -8.45 -3.76
C VAL A 71 11.30 -7.60 -3.22
N ARG A 72 11.35 -6.34 -3.65
CA ARG A 72 12.28 -5.36 -3.09
C ARG A 72 11.72 -4.83 -1.79
N HIS A 73 12.52 -4.92 -0.73
CA HIS A 73 12.17 -4.37 0.56
C HIS A 73 13.04 -3.15 0.88
N TRP A 74 12.45 -2.26 1.65
CA TRP A 74 13.10 -1.06 2.17
C TRP A 74 13.01 -1.08 3.69
N GLU A 75 13.99 -0.49 4.34
CA GLU A 75 14.02 -0.29 5.78
C GLU A 75 14.08 1.20 6.09
N ILE A 76 13.25 1.66 6.99
CA ILE A 76 13.28 3.04 7.48
C ILE A 76 14.55 3.22 8.29
N ALA A 77 15.40 4.19 7.88
CA ALA A 77 16.70 4.44 8.49
C ALA A 77 16.61 5.22 9.79
N GLU A 78 15.66 6.16 9.86
CA GLU A 78 15.40 7.05 10.99
C GLU A 78 13.91 7.14 11.22
N ASP A 79 13.48 7.54 12.41
CA ASP A 79 12.08 7.72 12.73
C ASP A 79 11.40 8.67 11.74
N PHE A 80 10.34 8.23 11.08
CA PHE A 80 9.53 9.05 10.18
C PHE A 80 8.33 9.61 10.94
N GLU A 81 8.37 10.91 11.23
CA GLU A 81 7.30 11.60 11.94
C GLU A 81 6.31 12.27 11.00
N TYR A 82 5.02 12.16 11.32
CA TYR A 82 3.95 12.76 10.53
C TYR A 82 2.76 13.18 11.41
N VAL A 83 1.95 14.09 10.89
CA VAL A 83 0.73 14.57 11.54
C VAL A 83 -0.46 14.09 10.73
N LEU A 84 -1.43 13.48 11.39
CA LEU A 84 -2.69 13.04 10.80
C LEU A 84 -3.85 13.53 11.67
N ASN A 85 -4.71 14.40 11.13
CA ASN A 85 -5.81 15.03 11.85
C ASN A 85 -5.37 15.72 13.15
N GLY A 86 -4.27 16.48 13.10
CA GLY A 86 -3.71 17.20 14.24
C GLY A 86 -2.99 16.33 15.27
N ASN A 87 -2.97 15.01 15.10
CA ASN A 87 -2.24 14.11 15.99
C ASN A 87 -0.90 13.71 15.39
N LYS A 88 0.13 13.65 16.21
CA LYS A 88 1.49 13.28 15.81
C LYS A 88 1.70 11.77 15.91
N TYR A 89 2.19 11.18 14.85
CA TYR A 89 2.51 9.75 14.72
C TYR A 89 3.94 9.56 14.26
N VAL A 90 4.44 8.33 14.41
CA VAL A 90 5.79 7.96 14.00
C VAL A 90 5.79 6.54 13.41
N ILE A 91 6.58 6.37 12.36
CA ILE A 91 7.03 5.05 11.92
C ILE A 91 8.46 4.90 12.39
N PRO A 92 8.75 3.94 13.30
CA PRO A 92 10.05 3.82 13.91
C PRO A 92 11.11 3.35 12.90
N ALA A 93 12.35 3.77 13.12
CA ALA A 93 13.52 3.25 12.45
C ALA A 93 13.55 1.71 12.52
N GLY A 94 14.07 1.06 11.49
CA GLY A 94 14.08 -0.40 11.36
C GLY A 94 12.76 -1.01 10.84
N PHE A 95 11.71 -0.23 10.63
CA PHE A 95 10.51 -0.74 10.00
C PHE A 95 10.78 -1.15 8.54
N LYS A 96 10.40 -2.39 8.19
CA LYS A 96 10.58 -2.96 6.86
C LYS A 96 9.27 -3.04 6.13
N PHE A 97 9.27 -2.56 4.89
CA PHE A 97 8.12 -2.55 4.00
C PHE A 97 8.54 -2.81 2.55
N ASP A 98 7.61 -3.15 1.69
CA ASP A 98 7.85 -3.51 0.28
C ASP A 98 7.25 -2.51 -0.72
N GLY A 99 6.84 -1.36 -0.24
CA GLY A 99 6.17 -0.32 -1.01
C GLY A 99 4.65 -0.45 -0.91
N ALA A 100 3.92 0.35 -1.68
CA ALA A 100 2.48 0.23 -1.71
C ALA A 100 2.06 -1.17 -2.19
N SER A 101 1.21 -1.85 -1.41
CA SER A 101 0.74 -3.23 -1.67
C SER A 101 -0.18 -3.32 -2.89
N ILE A 102 0.34 -2.91 -4.04
CA ILE A 102 -0.38 -2.89 -5.32
C ILE A 102 -0.12 -4.20 -6.07
N PRO A 103 -1.18 -4.84 -6.62
CA PRO A 103 -1.00 -6.00 -7.46
C PRO A 103 -0.01 -5.75 -8.60
N LYS A 104 0.93 -6.70 -8.83
CA LYS A 104 2.05 -6.52 -9.79
C LYS A 104 1.61 -6.15 -11.21
N PHE A 105 0.45 -6.63 -11.65
CA PHE A 105 -0.07 -6.32 -12.99
C PHE A 105 -0.50 -4.85 -13.14
N LEU A 106 -0.71 -4.12 -12.04
CA LEU A 106 -1.00 -2.68 -12.04
C LEU A 106 0.25 -1.80 -11.92
N HIS A 107 1.43 -2.37 -11.67
CA HIS A 107 2.67 -1.60 -11.53
C HIS A 107 3.00 -0.69 -12.72
N PRO A 108 2.65 -1.01 -13.99
CA PRO A 108 2.83 -0.06 -15.10
C PRO A 108 2.03 1.22 -14.96
N PHE A 109 0.90 1.18 -14.23
CA PHE A 109 0.02 2.33 -14.00
C PHE A 109 0.17 2.93 -12.61
N LEU A 110 0.45 2.07 -11.62
CA LEU A 110 0.51 2.40 -10.20
C LEU A 110 1.86 1.92 -9.66
N SER A 111 2.86 2.81 -9.65
CA SER A 111 4.14 2.47 -9.04
C SER A 111 4.00 2.35 -7.53
N PRO A 112 4.47 1.24 -6.91
CA PRO A 112 4.49 1.10 -5.45
C PRO A 112 5.51 2.03 -4.78
N VAL A 113 6.40 2.64 -5.58
CA VAL A 113 7.41 3.61 -5.14
C VAL A 113 7.19 4.91 -5.92
N GLY A 114 7.33 6.05 -5.30
CA GLY A 114 7.07 7.34 -5.92
C GLY A 114 5.84 8.01 -5.32
N VAL A 115 4.87 8.41 -6.14
CA VAL A 115 3.69 9.20 -5.69
C VAL A 115 2.82 8.52 -4.63
N LEU A 116 2.88 7.19 -4.54
CA LEU A 116 2.12 6.41 -3.54
C LEU A 116 2.97 6.01 -2.31
N LEU A 117 4.23 6.43 -2.27
CA LEU A 117 5.19 5.94 -1.27
C LEU A 117 4.78 6.27 0.17
N ILE A 118 4.41 7.52 0.44
CA ILE A 118 4.11 7.98 1.80
C ILE A 118 2.87 7.28 2.36
N GLY A 119 1.79 7.28 1.59
CA GLY A 119 0.59 6.55 1.99
C GLY A 119 0.84 5.05 2.08
N GLY A 120 1.65 4.47 1.17
CA GLY A 120 2.04 3.06 1.19
C GLY A 120 2.81 2.68 2.46
N LEU A 121 3.78 3.49 2.86
CA LEU A 121 4.54 3.28 4.09
C LEU A 121 3.66 3.24 5.33
N ILE A 122 2.74 4.20 5.47
CA ILE A 122 1.83 4.28 6.61
C ILE A 122 0.81 3.13 6.57
N HIS A 123 0.33 2.78 5.37
CA HIS A 123 -0.58 1.67 5.15
C HIS A 123 0.04 0.32 5.51
N ASP A 124 1.29 0.06 5.11
CA ASP A 124 2.00 -1.16 5.45
C ASP A 124 2.21 -1.30 6.96
N TYR A 125 2.49 -0.16 7.63
CA TYR A 125 2.56 -0.13 9.08
C TYR A 125 1.21 -0.51 9.71
N ALA A 126 0.13 0.13 9.23
CA ALA A 126 -1.23 -0.15 9.70
C ALA A 126 -1.66 -1.60 9.43
N TYR A 127 -1.33 -2.17 8.28
CA TYR A 127 -1.61 -3.56 7.94
C TYR A 127 -0.86 -4.54 8.84
N LYS A 128 0.39 -4.23 9.18
CA LYS A 128 1.21 -5.11 10.01
C LYS A 128 0.77 -5.11 11.47
N TYR A 129 0.43 -3.94 12.01
CA TYR A 129 0.20 -3.77 13.44
C TYR A 129 -1.26 -3.48 13.85
N GLU A 130 -2.20 -3.31 12.92
CA GLU A 130 -3.61 -2.92 13.14
C GLU A 130 -3.78 -1.56 13.84
N THR A 131 -2.76 -0.72 13.78
CA THR A 131 -2.76 0.57 14.47
C THR A 131 -1.74 1.52 13.87
N LEU A 132 -1.75 2.77 14.34
CA LEU A 132 -0.70 3.76 14.10
C LEU A 132 -0.05 4.11 15.42
N LEU A 133 1.28 4.19 15.44
CA LEU A 133 2.05 4.50 16.63
C LEU A 133 2.13 6.01 16.84
N ARG A 134 1.82 6.48 18.04
CA ARG A 134 1.98 7.90 18.40
C ARG A 134 3.45 8.27 18.53
N GLN A 135 3.78 9.56 18.36
CA GLN A 135 5.15 10.07 18.42
C GLN A 135 5.87 9.72 19.74
N ASN A 136 5.14 9.64 20.86
CA ASN A 136 5.69 9.22 22.15
C ASN A 136 6.13 7.75 22.21
N LYS A 137 5.88 6.96 21.15
CA LYS A 137 6.18 5.52 21.02
C LYS A 137 5.56 4.62 22.09
N LYS A 138 4.68 5.15 22.93
CA LYS A 138 3.99 4.40 24.00
C LYS A 138 2.53 4.12 23.65
N ASP A 139 1.87 5.12 23.05
CA ASP A 139 0.45 5.07 22.73
C ASP A 139 0.23 4.76 21.26
N THR A 140 -0.93 4.19 20.95
CA THR A 140 -1.37 3.91 19.59
C THR A 140 -2.73 4.56 19.32
N LEU A 141 -3.12 4.62 18.05
CA LEU A 141 -4.45 5.10 17.66
C LEU A 141 -5.58 4.17 18.18
N GLY A 142 -5.22 2.96 18.63
CA GLY A 142 -6.14 1.86 18.85
C GLY A 142 -6.28 0.97 17.62
N VAL A 143 -7.12 -0.06 17.72
CA VAL A 143 -7.29 -1.03 16.63
C VAL A 143 -8.04 -0.39 15.47
N ILE A 144 -7.48 -0.48 14.28
CA ILE A 144 -8.11 -0.01 13.04
C ILE A 144 -8.46 -1.19 12.14
N SER A 145 -9.56 -1.09 11.41
CA SER A 145 -9.96 -2.09 10.42
C SER A 145 -9.16 -1.97 9.14
N GLN A 146 -9.12 -3.04 8.33
CA GLN A 146 -8.56 -3.03 6.99
C GLN A 146 -9.12 -1.85 6.15
N LYS A 147 -10.45 -1.71 6.11
CA LYS A 147 -11.10 -0.62 5.37
C LYS A 147 -10.56 0.74 5.80
N ARG A 148 -10.38 0.94 7.11
CA ARG A 148 -9.87 2.20 7.65
C ARG A 148 -8.42 2.46 7.24
N ALA A 149 -7.57 1.43 7.22
CA ALA A 149 -6.20 1.54 6.74
C ALA A 149 -6.15 1.93 5.25
N ASP A 150 -7.02 1.32 4.42
CA ASP A 150 -7.12 1.63 2.99
C ASP A 150 -7.64 3.06 2.73
N GLU A 151 -8.59 3.55 3.54
CA GLU A 151 -9.07 4.94 3.49
C GLU A 151 -7.96 5.94 3.85
N ILE A 152 -7.21 5.66 4.92
CA ILE A 152 -6.06 6.48 5.34
C ILE A 152 -5.02 6.54 4.23
N PHE A 153 -4.68 5.41 3.61
CA PHE A 153 -3.78 5.34 2.46
C PHE A 153 -4.21 6.28 1.33
N ARG A 154 -5.47 6.18 0.89
CA ARG A 154 -6.00 7.02 -0.19
C ARG A 154 -5.93 8.50 0.16
N ASP A 155 -6.40 8.87 1.35
CA ASP A 155 -6.55 10.26 1.74
C ASP A 155 -5.20 10.94 1.98
N ILE A 156 -4.21 10.21 2.56
CA ILE A 156 -2.83 10.68 2.67
C ILE A 156 -2.25 10.94 1.28
N ASN A 157 -2.38 9.99 0.36
CA ASN A 157 -1.83 10.15 -0.98
C ASN A 157 -2.52 11.28 -1.75
N ILE A 158 -3.84 11.48 -1.60
CA ILE A 158 -4.53 12.64 -2.17
C ILE A 158 -3.95 13.94 -1.57
N GLY A 159 -3.73 13.99 -0.27
CA GLY A 159 -3.11 15.15 0.39
C GLY A 159 -1.69 15.44 -0.09
N VAL A 160 -0.91 14.41 -0.41
CA VAL A 160 0.49 14.53 -0.86
C VAL A 160 0.61 14.90 -2.34
N ASN A 161 -0.15 14.26 -3.22
CA ASN A 161 0.03 14.36 -4.67
C ASN A 161 -1.14 14.99 -5.44
N GLY A 162 -2.33 15.14 -4.83
CA GLY A 162 -3.52 15.73 -5.44
C GLY A 162 -4.15 14.92 -6.59
N PHE A 163 -3.62 13.74 -6.93
CA PHE A 163 -4.08 12.97 -8.08
C PHE A 163 -5.20 11.99 -7.72
N TYR A 164 -6.43 12.49 -7.62
CA TYR A 164 -7.62 11.74 -7.20
C TYR A 164 -7.79 10.41 -7.93
N LEU A 165 -7.83 10.42 -9.26
CA LEU A 165 -8.09 9.20 -10.05
C LEU A 165 -7.12 8.07 -9.69
N MET A 166 -5.81 8.36 -9.67
CA MET A 166 -4.79 7.36 -9.38
C MET A 166 -4.90 6.83 -7.95
N ASN A 167 -5.16 7.71 -6.98
CA ASN A 167 -5.29 7.33 -5.58
C ASN A 167 -6.55 6.49 -5.33
N TYR A 168 -7.64 6.77 -6.06
CA TYR A 168 -8.84 5.93 -6.03
C TYR A 168 -8.62 4.58 -6.71
N LEU A 169 -7.91 4.51 -7.83
CA LEU A 169 -7.54 3.23 -8.48
C LEU A 169 -6.71 2.36 -7.53
N ALA A 170 -5.73 2.94 -6.86
CA ALA A 170 -4.94 2.24 -5.87
C ALA A 170 -5.80 1.78 -4.67
N TYR A 171 -6.66 2.64 -4.14
CA TYR A 171 -7.60 2.29 -3.08
C TYR A 171 -8.52 1.13 -3.47
N TRP A 172 -9.14 1.16 -4.65
CA TRP A 172 -10.01 0.07 -5.11
C TRP A 172 -9.25 -1.24 -5.26
N SER A 173 -8.01 -1.19 -5.75
CA SER A 173 -7.13 -2.36 -5.83
C SER A 173 -6.89 -2.99 -4.45
N LEU A 174 -6.66 -2.15 -3.42
CA LEU A 174 -6.51 -2.59 -2.04
C LEU A 174 -7.82 -3.19 -1.50
N ARG A 175 -8.97 -2.57 -1.79
CA ARG A 175 -10.28 -3.11 -1.38
C ARG A 175 -10.57 -4.47 -2.01
N LEU A 176 -10.14 -4.72 -3.25
CA LEU A 176 -10.33 -5.99 -3.95
C LEU A 176 -9.34 -7.08 -3.55
N GLY A 177 -8.09 -6.73 -3.25
CA GLY A 177 -7.02 -7.70 -3.02
C GLY A 177 -6.34 -7.63 -1.66
N GLY A 178 -6.45 -6.53 -0.93
CA GLY A 178 -5.74 -6.27 0.32
C GLY A 178 -6.07 -7.23 1.46
N PHE A 179 -7.26 -7.87 1.42
CA PHE A 179 -7.66 -8.84 2.44
C PHE A 179 -6.69 -10.03 2.56
N VAL A 180 -6.01 -10.39 1.48
CA VAL A 180 -5.01 -11.48 1.48
C VAL A 180 -3.82 -11.10 2.37
N ALA A 181 -3.25 -9.90 2.16
CA ALA A 181 -2.13 -9.39 2.94
C ALA A 181 -2.55 -9.13 4.40
N TRP A 182 -3.71 -8.52 4.61
CA TRP A 182 -4.29 -8.27 5.93
C TRP A 182 -4.41 -9.55 6.75
N ASN A 183 -5.06 -10.57 6.20
CA ASN A 183 -5.26 -11.85 6.89
C ASN A 183 -3.94 -12.59 7.14
N LYS A 184 -2.96 -12.47 6.24
CA LYS A 184 -1.63 -13.02 6.45
C LYS A 184 -0.96 -12.43 7.69
N HIS A 185 -1.01 -11.10 7.85
CA HIS A 185 -0.46 -10.44 9.04
C HIS A 185 -1.19 -10.84 10.31
N ARG A 186 -2.54 -10.99 10.29
CA ARG A 186 -3.31 -11.48 11.45
C ARG A 186 -2.86 -12.87 11.88
N LYS A 187 -2.68 -13.79 10.93
CA LYS A 187 -2.20 -15.15 11.23
C LYS A 187 -0.78 -15.17 11.81
N VAL A 188 0.09 -14.28 11.37
CA VAL A 188 1.46 -14.17 11.93
C VAL A 188 1.40 -13.59 13.33
N ASN A 189 0.69 -12.50 13.54
CA ASN A 189 0.59 -11.83 14.84
C ASN A 189 -0.08 -12.73 15.91
N ALA A 190 -1.07 -13.54 15.52
CA ALA A 190 -1.71 -14.48 16.43
C ALA A 190 -0.80 -15.62 16.92
N LYS A 191 0.30 -15.91 16.20
CA LYS A 191 1.29 -16.93 16.61
C LYS A 191 2.38 -16.36 17.54
N ILE A 192 2.46 -15.03 17.65
CA ILE A 192 3.48 -14.34 18.45
C ILE A 192 2.92 -13.95 19.84
N LYS A 193 1.59 -13.89 19.95
CA LYS A 193 0.86 -13.70 21.22
C LYS A 193 0.70 -15.04 21.94
#